data_770603d1cafa800a0aecc3802ee348bc
#
_entry.id   770603d1cafa800a0aecc3802ee348bc
#
_cell.length_a   1.000
_cell.length_b   1.000
_cell.length_c   1.000
_cell.angle_alpha   90.00
_cell.angle_beta   90.00
_cell.angle_gamma   90.00
#
_symmetry.space_group_name_H-M   'P 1'
#
loop_
_entity.id
_entity.type
_entity.pdbx_description
1 polymer ?
#
loop_
_entity_poly.entity_id
_entity_poly.type
_entity_poly.pdbx_seq_one_letter_code
_entity_poly.pdbx_strand_id
1 'polypeptide(L)'
;MSEPVKLSMFMNENSMQVEFSDQFSVQSIKQLIGVIRLGFDYYKYPQVILVMNSPGGETRAMKSLLEEMESLSKKNRQLTIVAGNLCASAGAMVLAHGVWGTRIASCETVLLFHSPSAHLRAEQAINREAGERLVRVLSASGSNSMNQLVVHIARQAGGIDALLLHMRQRLDEVTQHWNTMSNKLYEFVEIKNDKPTAVLQRLGSQLVRWSKLKNESLKIEKLIDMLTQRFDLDTSMDLREAYALCLIDKVDNLLPVAGYVPVVEDSAAPDPTPLDTPRSCG
;
A
#
# COMPACT_ATOMS: atom_id res chain seq x y z
N MET A 1 10.85 27.35 3.10
CA MET A 1 11.10 26.22 4.02
C MET A 1 10.08 25.17 3.66
N SER A 2 10.49 23.93 3.38
CA SER A 2 9.56 22.82 3.15
C SER A 2 8.87 22.48 4.47
N GLU A 3 7.57 22.19 4.42
CA GLU A 3 6.85 21.69 5.59
C GLU A 3 7.52 20.40 6.10
N PRO A 4 7.53 20.19 7.43
CA PRO A 4 8.05 18.95 8.00
C PRO A 4 7.22 17.76 7.54
N VAL A 5 7.86 16.63 7.26
CA VAL A 5 7.18 15.40 6.88
C VAL A 5 6.37 14.86 8.06
N LYS A 6 5.10 14.49 7.82
CA LYS A 6 4.21 13.96 8.85
C LYS A 6 4.50 12.47 9.09
N LEU A 7 5.45 12.21 9.97
CA LEU A 7 5.88 10.89 10.42
C LEU A 7 5.76 10.80 11.93
N SER A 8 5.12 9.74 12.42
CA SER A 8 5.03 9.41 13.85
C SER A 8 5.56 8.00 14.10
N MET A 9 6.22 7.80 15.24
CA MET A 9 6.75 6.49 15.62
C MET A 9 6.21 6.07 16.98
N PHE A 10 5.82 4.81 17.09
CA PHE A 10 5.34 4.20 18.33
C PHE A 10 6.11 2.91 18.55
N MET A 11 6.63 2.72 19.72
CA MET A 11 7.45 1.57 20.05
C MET A 11 6.81 0.78 21.20
N ASN A 12 6.78 -0.54 21.05
CA ASN A 12 6.47 -1.45 22.14
C ASN A 12 7.59 -2.50 22.24
N GLU A 13 7.45 -3.49 23.14
CA GLU A 13 8.50 -4.49 23.37
C GLU A 13 8.84 -5.33 22.14
N ASN A 14 7.88 -5.56 21.23
CA ASN A 14 8.01 -6.52 20.13
C ASN A 14 7.94 -5.89 18.73
N SER A 15 7.49 -4.64 18.60
CA SER A 15 7.32 -4.02 17.29
C SER A 15 7.50 -2.50 17.35
N MET A 16 7.86 -1.94 16.22
CA MET A 16 7.81 -0.51 15.98
C MET A 16 6.73 -0.21 14.94
N GLN A 17 5.81 0.68 15.28
CA GLN A 17 4.84 1.21 14.36
C GLN A 17 5.33 2.56 13.83
N VAL A 18 5.24 2.75 12.53
CA VAL A 18 5.55 4.00 11.84
C VAL A 18 4.28 4.46 11.14
N GLU A 19 3.77 5.63 11.48
CA GLU A 19 2.65 6.23 10.76
C GLU A 19 3.19 7.24 9.76
N PHE A 20 2.82 7.07 8.50
CA PHE A 20 3.12 7.98 7.41
C PHE A 20 1.83 8.65 6.93
N SER A 21 1.68 9.94 7.25
CA SER A 21 0.49 10.75 6.94
C SER A 21 0.83 11.92 6.01
N ASP A 22 1.56 11.64 4.93
CA ASP A 22 2.04 12.65 4.00
C ASP A 22 1.90 12.23 2.54
N GLN A 23 2.17 13.16 1.63
CA GLN A 23 2.27 12.90 0.21
C GLN A 23 3.61 12.23 -0.14
N PHE A 24 3.58 11.34 -1.14
CA PHE A 24 4.80 10.73 -1.67
C PHE A 24 5.63 11.77 -2.42
N SER A 25 6.73 12.17 -1.84
CA SER A 25 7.81 12.93 -2.45
C SER A 25 9.13 12.22 -2.22
N VAL A 26 10.16 12.55 -3.00
CA VAL A 26 11.51 11.97 -2.79
C VAL A 26 11.99 12.21 -1.37
N GLN A 27 11.70 13.39 -0.79
CA GLN A 27 12.12 13.74 0.56
C GLN A 27 11.35 12.94 1.61
N SER A 28 10.00 12.90 1.54
CA SER A 28 9.17 12.21 2.53
C SER A 28 9.45 10.72 2.56
N ILE A 29 9.61 10.10 1.38
CA ILE A 29 9.90 8.66 1.30
C ILE A 29 11.32 8.34 1.74
N LYS A 30 12.30 9.22 1.48
CA LYS A 30 13.66 9.04 2.01
C LYS A 30 13.68 9.03 3.55
N GLN A 31 12.91 9.91 4.19
CA GLN A 31 12.76 9.93 5.64
C GLN A 31 12.04 8.67 6.16
N LEU A 32 10.93 8.28 5.51
CA LEU A 32 10.23 7.05 5.86
C LEU A 32 11.14 5.81 5.80
N ILE A 33 11.90 5.66 4.73
CA ILE A 33 12.88 4.57 4.59
C ILE A 33 13.92 4.62 5.72
N GLY A 34 14.41 5.82 6.05
CA GLY A 34 15.34 6.01 7.18
C GLY A 34 14.77 5.50 8.49
N VAL A 35 13.52 5.83 8.78
CA VAL A 35 12.82 5.40 10.00
C VAL A 35 12.57 3.88 10.01
N ILE A 36 12.14 3.29 8.89
CA ILE A 36 11.96 1.84 8.78
C ILE A 36 13.29 1.10 9.04
N ARG A 37 14.40 1.59 8.45
CA ARG A 37 15.74 1.04 8.69
C ARG A 37 16.17 1.20 10.14
N LEU A 38 15.87 2.33 10.77
CA LEU A 38 16.15 2.55 12.19
C LEU A 38 15.50 1.47 13.05
N GLY A 39 14.24 1.12 12.78
CA GLY A 39 13.53 0.05 13.46
C GLY A 39 14.23 -1.31 13.33
N PHE A 40 14.60 -1.69 12.12
CA PHE A 40 15.21 -2.99 11.87
C PHE A 40 16.70 -3.04 12.19
N ASP A 41 17.46 -1.99 11.84
CA ASP A 41 18.94 -2.01 11.92
C ASP A 41 19.48 -1.57 13.27
N TYR A 42 18.87 -0.55 13.87
CA TYR A 42 19.33 0.00 15.14
C TYR A 42 18.58 -0.61 16.33
N TYR A 43 17.25 -0.50 16.34
CA TYR A 43 16.44 -1.01 17.44
C TYR A 43 16.24 -2.53 17.40
N LYS A 44 16.56 -3.18 16.27
CA LYS A 44 16.48 -4.64 16.10
C LYS A 44 15.07 -5.22 16.32
N TYR A 45 14.04 -4.45 16.03
CA TYR A 45 12.69 -4.97 16.11
C TYR A 45 12.47 -6.14 15.13
N PRO A 46 11.83 -7.21 15.57
CA PRO A 46 11.49 -8.33 14.69
C PRO A 46 10.43 -7.93 13.65
N GLN A 47 9.60 -6.95 13.96
CA GLN A 47 8.53 -6.46 13.11
C GLN A 47 8.48 -4.92 13.10
N VAL A 48 8.31 -4.36 11.91
CA VAL A 48 7.94 -2.96 11.73
C VAL A 48 6.57 -2.92 11.05
N ILE A 49 5.67 -2.09 11.60
CA ILE A 49 4.32 -1.88 11.09
C ILE A 49 4.28 -0.49 10.48
N LEU A 50 4.02 -0.39 9.20
CA LEU A 50 3.82 0.88 8.49
C LEU A 50 2.33 1.15 8.36
N VAL A 51 1.83 2.15 9.08
CA VAL A 51 0.48 2.69 8.87
C VAL A 51 0.54 3.74 7.77
N MET A 52 -0.08 3.42 6.64
CA MET A 52 -0.09 4.24 5.44
C MET A 52 -1.37 5.06 5.38
N ASN A 53 -1.26 6.37 5.60
CA ASN A 53 -2.35 7.32 5.50
C ASN A 53 -1.99 8.42 4.50
N SER A 54 -2.07 8.13 3.21
CA SER A 54 -1.48 8.96 2.16
C SER A 54 -2.38 9.10 0.93
N PRO A 55 -2.47 10.29 0.35
CA PRO A 55 -3.11 10.50 -0.95
C PRO A 55 -2.28 9.95 -2.12
N GLY A 56 -1.05 9.45 -1.87
CA GLY A 56 -0.11 9.07 -2.90
C GLY A 56 0.85 10.18 -3.28
N GLY A 57 1.29 10.23 -4.54
CA GLY A 57 2.21 11.23 -5.04
C GLY A 57 3.17 10.70 -6.09
N GLU A 58 4.45 11.10 -6.02
CA GLU A 58 5.44 10.85 -7.07
C GLU A 58 5.71 9.35 -7.28
N THR A 59 5.59 8.89 -8.52
CA THR A 59 5.93 7.51 -8.91
C THR A 59 7.38 7.14 -8.61
N ARG A 60 8.31 8.11 -8.71
CA ARG A 60 9.73 7.88 -8.40
C ARG A 60 9.93 7.59 -6.92
N ALA A 61 9.25 8.33 -6.06
CA ALA A 61 9.28 8.12 -4.61
C ALA A 61 8.68 6.75 -4.25
N MET A 62 7.55 6.38 -4.86
CA MET A 62 6.95 5.05 -4.72
C MET A 62 7.95 3.94 -5.09
N LYS A 63 8.61 4.04 -6.23
CA LYS A 63 9.60 3.03 -6.67
C LYS A 63 10.72 2.85 -5.65
N SER A 64 11.25 3.95 -5.09
CA SER A 64 12.30 3.86 -4.06
C SER A 64 11.82 3.11 -2.81
N LEU A 65 10.57 3.27 -2.39
CA LEU A 65 10.01 2.53 -1.28
C LEU A 65 9.81 1.04 -1.63
N LEU A 66 9.33 0.72 -2.84
CA LEU A 66 9.20 -0.66 -3.30
C LEU A 66 10.55 -1.40 -3.36
N GLU A 67 11.61 -0.73 -3.83
CA GLU A 67 12.97 -1.27 -3.82
C GLU A 67 13.47 -1.56 -2.41
N GLU A 68 13.17 -0.68 -1.44
CA GLU A 68 13.48 -0.92 -0.03
C GLU A 68 12.71 -2.11 0.53
N MET A 69 11.41 -2.21 0.25
CA MET A 69 10.59 -3.35 0.68
C MET A 69 11.12 -4.68 0.12
N GLU A 70 11.56 -4.69 -1.14
CA GLU A 70 12.20 -5.87 -1.73
C GLU A 70 13.52 -6.21 -1.03
N SER A 71 14.33 -5.20 -0.70
CA SER A 71 15.57 -5.37 0.07
C SER A 71 15.32 -5.96 1.45
N LEU A 72 14.28 -5.49 2.15
CA LEU A 72 13.87 -6.00 3.45
C LEU A 72 13.41 -7.46 3.37
N SER A 73 12.59 -7.77 2.37
CA SER A 73 12.11 -9.14 2.13
C SER A 73 13.27 -10.13 1.88
N LYS A 74 14.30 -9.73 1.10
CA LYS A 74 15.51 -10.53 0.89
C LYS A 74 16.29 -10.79 2.17
N LYS A 75 16.14 -9.93 3.17
CA LYS A 75 16.76 -10.08 4.50
C LYS A 75 15.86 -10.78 5.52
N ASN A 76 14.74 -11.36 5.08
CA ASN A 76 13.70 -11.95 5.93
C ASN A 76 13.16 -10.97 7.00
N ARG A 77 13.11 -9.67 6.69
CA ARG A 77 12.55 -8.64 7.55
C ARG A 77 11.10 -8.41 7.18
N GLN A 78 10.23 -8.52 8.14
CA GLN A 78 8.80 -8.44 7.92
C GLN A 78 8.30 -7.01 8.13
N LEU A 79 7.96 -6.34 7.03
CA LEU A 79 7.23 -5.07 7.04
C LEU A 79 5.74 -5.38 6.86
N THR A 80 4.94 -5.10 7.90
CA THR A 80 3.48 -5.14 7.82
C THR A 80 2.98 -3.77 7.37
N ILE A 81 2.07 -3.73 6.40
CA ILE A 81 1.49 -2.48 5.91
C ILE A 81 0.02 -2.46 6.26
N VAL A 82 -0.37 -1.42 6.98
CA VAL A 82 -1.75 -1.16 7.38
C VAL A 82 -2.22 0.12 6.69
N ALA A 83 -3.25 0.02 5.86
CA ALA A 83 -3.88 1.20 5.30
C ALA A 83 -4.67 1.92 6.39
N GLY A 84 -4.41 3.20 6.59
CA GLY A 84 -5.16 4.09 7.47
C GLY A 84 -6.45 4.59 6.82
N ASN A 85 -6.92 5.77 7.21
CA ASN A 85 -8.18 6.33 6.71
C ASN A 85 -8.17 6.59 5.20
N LEU A 86 -7.01 6.99 4.65
CA LEU A 86 -6.83 7.20 3.22
C LEU A 86 -5.58 6.47 2.73
N CYS A 87 -5.76 5.57 1.78
CA CYS A 87 -4.66 4.91 1.10
C CYS A 87 -4.90 4.98 -0.41
N ALA A 88 -4.28 5.97 -1.06
CA ALA A 88 -4.57 6.29 -2.45
C ALA A 88 -3.33 6.29 -3.33
N SER A 89 -3.55 6.02 -4.63
CA SER A 89 -2.52 6.17 -5.68
C SER A 89 -1.24 5.38 -5.37
N ALA A 90 -0.10 6.04 -5.25
CA ALA A 90 1.17 5.44 -4.87
C ALA A 90 1.10 4.69 -3.52
N GLY A 91 0.33 5.20 -2.54
CA GLY A 91 0.11 4.53 -1.25
C GLY A 91 -0.61 3.20 -1.41
N ALA A 92 -1.69 3.15 -2.19
CA ALA A 92 -2.42 1.92 -2.49
C ALA A 92 -1.55 0.90 -3.24
N MET A 93 -0.72 1.37 -4.17
CA MET A 93 0.24 0.51 -4.89
C MET A 93 1.29 -0.07 -3.93
N VAL A 94 1.80 0.71 -2.99
CA VAL A 94 2.74 0.22 -1.96
C VAL A 94 2.08 -0.82 -1.07
N LEU A 95 0.83 -0.57 -0.61
CA LEU A 95 0.06 -1.56 0.16
C LEU A 95 -0.03 -2.88 -0.61
N ALA A 96 -0.46 -2.86 -1.87
CA ALA A 96 -0.64 -4.05 -2.70
C ALA A 96 0.67 -4.80 -3.01
N HIS A 97 1.83 -4.11 -2.94
CA HIS A 97 3.16 -4.71 -3.07
C HIS A 97 3.72 -5.25 -1.74
N GLY A 98 2.99 -5.15 -0.63
CA GLY A 98 3.38 -5.76 0.64
C GLY A 98 3.54 -7.28 0.53
N VAL A 99 4.23 -7.88 1.50
CA VAL A 99 4.38 -9.34 1.59
C VAL A 99 3.01 -9.98 1.84
N TRP A 100 2.76 -11.12 1.24
CA TRP A 100 1.50 -11.87 1.41
C TRP A 100 1.24 -12.17 2.89
N GLY A 101 0.03 -11.88 3.35
CA GLY A 101 -0.36 -12.01 4.76
C GLY A 101 -0.10 -10.77 5.61
N THR A 102 0.57 -9.74 5.07
CA THR A 102 0.94 -8.52 5.84
C THR A 102 0.29 -7.24 5.33
N ARG A 103 -0.64 -7.33 4.38
CA ARG A 103 -1.35 -6.21 3.76
C ARG A 103 -2.73 -6.07 4.38
N ILE A 104 -2.89 -5.09 5.26
CA ILE A 104 -4.09 -4.92 6.08
C ILE A 104 -4.74 -3.59 5.72
N ALA A 105 -6.07 -3.56 5.62
CA ALA A 105 -6.83 -2.33 5.55
C ALA A 105 -7.74 -2.21 6.78
N SER A 106 -7.91 -0.99 7.30
CA SER A 106 -8.95 -0.70 8.29
C SER A 106 -10.32 -0.74 7.61
N CYS A 107 -11.37 -1.08 8.34
CA CYS A 107 -12.74 -1.02 7.82
C CYS A 107 -13.17 0.40 7.38
N GLU A 108 -12.51 1.44 7.90
CA GLU A 108 -12.75 2.84 7.55
C GLU A 108 -11.86 3.34 6.40
N THR A 109 -11.00 2.48 5.86
CA THR A 109 -10.05 2.88 4.81
C THR A 109 -10.77 3.25 3.53
N VAL A 110 -10.52 4.47 3.04
CA VAL A 110 -10.77 4.83 1.65
C VAL A 110 -9.60 4.37 0.82
N LEU A 111 -9.81 3.32 0.04
CA LEU A 111 -8.78 2.73 -0.83
C LEU A 111 -9.02 3.17 -2.28
N LEU A 112 -8.02 3.84 -2.88
CA LEU A 112 -8.13 4.35 -4.24
C LEU A 112 -6.92 3.94 -5.08
N PHE A 113 -7.18 3.13 -6.09
CA PHE A 113 -6.21 2.85 -7.15
C PHE A 113 -6.60 3.65 -8.39
N HIS A 114 -5.62 4.26 -9.04
CA HIS A 114 -5.81 4.92 -10.32
C HIS A 114 -4.56 4.83 -11.19
N SER A 115 -4.76 4.98 -12.49
CA SER A 115 -3.66 5.06 -13.45
C SER A 115 -2.81 6.31 -13.24
N PRO A 116 -1.51 6.27 -13.59
CA PRO A 116 -0.64 7.44 -13.48
C PRO A 116 -1.22 8.65 -14.22
N SER A 117 -1.27 9.79 -13.54
CA SER A 117 -1.73 11.06 -14.08
C SER A 117 -0.62 12.11 -14.01
N ALA A 118 -0.71 13.13 -14.83
CA ALA A 118 0.17 14.29 -14.77
C ALA A 118 -0.66 15.56 -14.57
N HIS A 119 -0.33 16.31 -13.54
CA HIS A 119 -0.89 17.64 -13.35
C HIS A 119 -0.09 18.66 -14.15
N LEU A 120 -0.74 19.26 -15.15
CA LEU A 120 -0.16 20.34 -15.93
C LEU A 120 -0.49 21.66 -15.25
N ARG A 121 0.49 22.54 -15.10
CA ARG A 121 0.23 23.90 -14.64
C ARG A 121 -0.55 24.63 -15.72
N ALA A 122 -1.56 25.42 -15.35
CA ALA A 122 -2.42 26.16 -16.28
C ALA A 122 -1.65 27.05 -17.27
N GLU A 123 -0.42 27.44 -16.91
CA GLU A 123 0.46 28.28 -17.72
C GLU A 123 1.29 27.49 -18.75
N GLN A 124 1.28 26.16 -18.69
CA GLN A 124 2.03 25.32 -19.65
C GLN A 124 1.20 25.09 -20.90
N ALA A 125 1.43 25.91 -21.92
CA ALA A 125 0.92 25.60 -23.26
C ALA A 125 1.61 24.33 -23.78
N ILE A 126 0.85 23.22 -23.82
CA ILE A 126 1.32 21.97 -24.40
C ILE A 126 0.90 21.98 -25.85
N ASN A 127 1.86 21.92 -26.78
CA ASN A 127 1.54 21.64 -28.16
C ASN A 127 1.10 20.18 -28.34
N ARG A 128 0.46 19.89 -29.46
CA ARG A 128 -0.10 18.55 -29.75
C ARG A 128 0.95 17.44 -29.60
N GLU A 129 2.15 17.65 -30.11
CA GLU A 129 3.23 16.65 -30.07
C GLU A 129 3.70 16.36 -28.64
N ALA A 130 3.85 17.40 -27.80
CA ALA A 130 4.19 17.24 -26.40
C ALA A 130 3.06 16.54 -25.61
N GLY A 131 1.79 16.83 -25.94
CA GLY A 131 0.63 16.14 -25.38
C GLY A 131 0.62 14.67 -25.72
N GLU A 132 0.79 14.31 -27.01
CA GLU A 132 0.85 12.92 -27.47
C GLU A 132 2.04 12.16 -26.84
N ARG A 133 3.19 12.82 -26.65
CA ARG A 133 4.36 12.25 -25.98
C ARG A 133 4.06 11.98 -24.51
N LEU A 134 3.41 12.92 -23.80
CA LEU A 134 3.02 12.77 -22.41
C LEU A 134 2.06 11.60 -22.22
N VAL A 135 1.02 11.50 -23.05
CA VAL A 135 0.07 10.36 -23.02
C VAL A 135 0.80 9.04 -23.21
N ARG A 136 1.72 8.93 -24.16
CA ARG A 136 2.52 7.71 -24.35
C ARG A 136 3.35 7.35 -23.12
N VAL A 137 4.00 8.34 -22.49
CA VAL A 137 4.82 8.13 -21.28
C VAL A 137 3.95 7.67 -20.11
N LEU A 138 2.78 8.29 -19.89
CA LEU A 138 1.87 7.93 -18.81
C LEU A 138 1.29 6.52 -19.02
N SER A 139 0.86 6.20 -20.25
CA SER A 139 0.33 4.87 -20.57
C SER A 139 1.40 3.79 -20.38
N ALA A 140 2.63 4.01 -20.85
CA ALA A 140 3.74 3.09 -20.65
C ALA A 140 4.09 2.92 -19.17
N SER A 141 4.06 4.01 -18.40
CA SER A 141 4.31 3.96 -16.96
C SER A 141 3.23 3.17 -16.21
N GLY A 142 1.95 3.39 -16.58
CA GLY A 142 0.81 2.66 -16.02
C GLY A 142 0.89 1.16 -16.30
N SER A 143 1.09 0.81 -17.58
CA SER A 143 1.22 -0.60 -18.00
C SER A 143 2.39 -1.30 -17.30
N ASN A 144 3.53 -0.61 -17.16
CA ASN A 144 4.69 -1.19 -16.47
C ASN A 144 4.43 -1.37 -14.96
N SER A 145 3.82 -0.41 -14.30
CA SER A 145 3.48 -0.52 -12.88
C SER A 145 2.47 -1.64 -12.63
N MET A 146 1.48 -1.80 -13.50
CA MET A 146 0.49 -2.86 -13.42
C MET A 146 1.10 -4.24 -13.66
N ASN A 147 1.97 -4.36 -14.66
CA ASN A 147 2.70 -5.61 -14.90
C ASN A 147 3.56 -5.99 -13.69
N GLN A 148 4.29 -5.03 -13.09
CA GLN A 148 5.08 -5.26 -11.89
C GLN A 148 4.20 -5.73 -10.72
N LEU A 149 3.04 -5.11 -10.51
CA LEU A 149 2.10 -5.51 -9.46
C LEU A 149 1.61 -6.94 -9.68
N VAL A 150 1.08 -7.26 -10.86
CA VAL A 150 0.53 -8.59 -11.15
C VAL A 150 1.60 -9.68 -11.03
N VAL A 151 2.79 -9.43 -11.56
CA VAL A 151 3.91 -10.38 -11.45
C VAL A 151 4.33 -10.54 -9.98
N HIS A 152 4.32 -9.44 -9.20
CA HIS A 152 4.67 -9.50 -7.79
C HIS A 152 3.65 -10.34 -6.99
N ILE A 153 2.35 -10.06 -7.09
CA ILE A 153 1.32 -10.82 -6.36
C ILE A 153 1.24 -12.27 -6.84
N ALA A 154 1.43 -12.54 -8.14
CA ALA A 154 1.50 -13.91 -8.64
C ALA A 154 2.68 -14.68 -8.05
N ARG A 155 3.87 -14.06 -7.97
CA ARG A 155 5.05 -14.67 -7.33
C ARG A 155 4.80 -14.96 -5.85
N GLN A 156 4.18 -14.03 -5.12
CA GLN A 156 3.83 -14.20 -3.71
C GLN A 156 2.83 -15.36 -3.50
N ALA A 157 1.92 -15.56 -4.45
CA ALA A 157 0.92 -16.63 -4.42
C ALA A 157 1.49 -18.01 -4.80
N GLY A 158 2.72 -18.09 -5.34
CA GLY A 158 3.30 -19.33 -5.86
C GLY A 158 3.04 -19.56 -7.36
N GLY A 159 2.72 -18.52 -8.12
CA GLY A 159 2.47 -18.53 -9.56
C GLY A 159 1.10 -17.99 -9.93
N ILE A 160 0.88 -17.78 -11.25
CA ILE A 160 -0.38 -17.19 -11.74
C ILE A 160 -1.58 -18.12 -11.47
N ASP A 161 -1.43 -19.43 -11.59
CA ASP A 161 -2.51 -20.38 -11.34
C ASP A 161 -2.92 -20.40 -9.86
N ALA A 162 -1.94 -20.36 -8.97
CA ALA A 162 -2.19 -20.26 -7.54
C ALA A 162 -2.87 -18.91 -7.20
N LEU A 163 -2.44 -17.81 -7.81
CA LEU A 163 -3.10 -16.51 -7.64
C LEU A 163 -4.58 -16.57 -8.08
N LEU A 164 -4.88 -17.10 -9.26
CA LEU A 164 -6.25 -17.21 -9.75
C LEU A 164 -7.11 -18.10 -8.84
N LEU A 165 -6.52 -19.17 -8.27
CA LEU A 165 -7.18 -20.01 -7.29
C LEU A 165 -7.49 -19.24 -6.01
N HIS A 166 -6.53 -18.49 -5.46
CA HIS A 166 -6.74 -17.66 -4.29
C HIS A 166 -7.80 -16.58 -4.53
N MET A 167 -7.75 -15.91 -5.68
CA MET A 167 -8.78 -14.93 -6.05
C MET A 167 -10.18 -15.57 -6.08
N ARG A 168 -10.30 -16.78 -6.60
CA ARG A 168 -11.57 -17.51 -6.61
C ARG A 168 -12.05 -17.85 -5.20
N GLN A 169 -11.18 -18.41 -4.36
CA GLN A 169 -11.49 -18.73 -2.96
C GLN A 169 -11.95 -17.49 -2.20
N ARG A 170 -11.21 -16.39 -2.29
CA ARG A 170 -11.56 -15.13 -1.64
C ARG A 170 -12.87 -14.52 -2.18
N LEU A 171 -13.14 -14.68 -3.48
CA LEU A 171 -14.41 -14.26 -4.07
C LEU A 171 -15.58 -15.08 -3.52
N ASP A 172 -15.40 -16.40 -3.39
CA ASP A 172 -16.40 -17.29 -2.79
C ASP A 172 -16.64 -16.93 -1.32
N GLU A 173 -15.59 -16.66 -0.55
CA GLU A 173 -15.68 -16.18 0.84
C GLU A 173 -16.47 -14.88 0.94
N VAL A 174 -16.12 -13.87 0.12
CA VAL A 174 -16.82 -12.59 0.09
C VAL A 174 -18.29 -12.79 -0.29
N THR A 175 -18.59 -13.67 -1.24
CA THR A 175 -19.96 -13.89 -1.72
C THR A 175 -20.81 -14.65 -0.70
N GLN A 176 -20.24 -15.67 -0.05
CA GLN A 176 -20.94 -16.48 0.95
C GLN A 176 -21.18 -15.73 2.26
N HIS A 177 -20.21 -14.89 2.66
CA HIS A 177 -20.25 -14.16 3.93
C HIS A 177 -20.68 -12.71 3.75
N TRP A 178 -21.19 -12.33 2.56
CA TRP A 178 -21.56 -10.96 2.25
C TRP A 178 -22.46 -10.35 3.34
N ASN A 179 -23.50 -11.05 3.75
CA ASN A 179 -24.41 -10.59 4.79
C ASN A 179 -23.79 -10.62 6.19
N THR A 180 -22.91 -11.60 6.46
CA THR A 180 -22.27 -11.76 7.78
C THR A 180 -21.11 -10.78 7.96
N MET A 181 -20.32 -10.54 6.91
CA MET A 181 -19.27 -9.53 6.90
C MET A 181 -19.87 -8.12 6.93
N SER A 182 -20.96 -7.89 6.22
CA SER A 182 -21.74 -6.66 6.27
C SER A 182 -22.14 -6.32 7.71
N ASN A 183 -22.71 -7.27 8.43
CA ASN A 183 -23.14 -7.03 9.83
C ASN A 183 -22.00 -6.82 10.83
N LYS A 184 -20.81 -7.40 10.58
CA LYS A 184 -19.64 -7.23 11.46
C LYS A 184 -18.71 -6.07 11.08
N LEU A 185 -18.59 -5.77 9.79
CA LEU A 185 -17.75 -4.70 9.27
C LEU A 185 -18.46 -3.36 9.27
N TYR A 186 -19.78 -3.35 9.32
CA TYR A 186 -20.60 -2.18 9.01
C TYR A 186 -21.67 -1.85 10.06
N GLU A 187 -21.50 -2.26 11.31
CA GLU A 187 -22.33 -1.74 12.39
C GLU A 187 -22.32 -0.19 12.47
N PHE A 188 -21.38 0.45 11.78
CA PHE A 188 -21.17 1.91 11.80
C PHE A 188 -21.29 2.61 10.45
N VAL A 189 -21.48 1.91 9.35
CA VAL A 189 -21.63 2.54 8.02
C VAL A 189 -22.88 2.03 7.34
N GLU A 190 -23.86 2.90 7.14
CA GLU A 190 -25.04 2.62 6.31
C GLU A 190 -24.63 2.33 4.86
N ILE A 191 -24.41 1.07 4.53
CA ILE A 191 -24.20 0.67 3.14
C ILE A 191 -25.56 0.47 2.49
N LYS A 192 -25.92 1.41 1.63
CA LYS A 192 -27.16 1.38 0.85
C LYS A 192 -27.24 0.29 -0.22
N ASN A 193 -26.22 -0.56 -0.41
CA ASN A 193 -26.21 -1.57 -1.47
C ASN A 193 -25.72 -2.93 -0.96
N ASP A 194 -26.62 -3.81 -0.60
CA ASP A 194 -26.35 -5.21 -0.17
C ASP A 194 -25.97 -6.16 -1.32
N LYS A 195 -25.69 -5.67 -2.52
CA LYS A 195 -25.36 -6.52 -3.66
C LYS A 195 -23.86 -6.49 -3.99
N PRO A 196 -23.28 -7.65 -4.35
CA PRO A 196 -21.91 -7.69 -4.87
C PRO A 196 -21.75 -6.66 -5.99
N THR A 197 -20.64 -5.94 -5.98
CA THR A 197 -20.37 -4.95 -7.04
C THR A 197 -20.38 -5.65 -8.41
N ALA A 198 -20.72 -4.92 -9.47
CA ALA A 198 -20.71 -5.47 -10.84
C ALA A 198 -19.32 -6.03 -11.21
N VAL A 199 -18.26 -5.53 -10.57
CA VAL A 199 -16.89 -6.02 -10.74
C VAL A 199 -16.75 -7.43 -10.16
N LEU A 200 -17.21 -7.68 -8.94
CA LEU A 200 -17.14 -9.01 -8.31
C LEU A 200 -17.97 -10.05 -9.07
N GLN A 201 -19.14 -9.65 -9.60
CA GLN A 201 -19.97 -10.54 -10.42
C GLN A 201 -19.27 -10.95 -11.72
N ARG A 202 -18.59 -10.02 -12.38
CA ARG A 202 -17.80 -10.28 -13.59
C ARG A 202 -16.56 -11.10 -13.30
N LEU A 203 -15.88 -10.83 -12.18
CA LEU A 203 -14.66 -11.51 -11.78
C LEU A 203 -14.83 -13.02 -11.74
N GLY A 204 -15.89 -13.54 -11.12
CA GLY A 204 -16.15 -14.97 -11.03
C GLY A 204 -16.20 -15.67 -12.40
N SER A 205 -16.92 -15.09 -13.36
CA SER A 205 -17.00 -15.63 -14.72
C SER A 205 -15.67 -15.56 -15.47
N GLN A 206 -14.89 -14.51 -15.24
CA GLN A 206 -13.57 -14.32 -15.84
C GLN A 206 -12.56 -15.32 -15.27
N LEU A 207 -12.51 -15.50 -13.96
CA LEU A 207 -11.60 -16.46 -13.31
C LEU A 207 -11.82 -17.88 -13.81
N VAL A 208 -13.09 -18.32 -14.00
CA VAL A 208 -13.41 -19.62 -14.58
C VAL A 208 -12.88 -19.75 -16.02
N ARG A 209 -12.95 -18.68 -16.81
CA ARG A 209 -12.42 -18.67 -18.19
C ARG A 209 -10.89 -18.73 -18.20
N TRP A 210 -10.24 -17.92 -17.36
CA TRP A 210 -8.77 -17.82 -17.33
C TRP A 210 -8.11 -19.07 -16.76
N SER A 211 -8.72 -19.74 -15.77
CA SER A 211 -8.20 -21.00 -15.25
C SER A 211 -8.11 -22.10 -16.31
N LYS A 212 -8.88 -22.00 -17.40
CA LYS A 212 -8.85 -22.95 -18.52
C LYS A 212 -7.78 -22.65 -19.57
N LEU A 213 -7.16 -21.47 -19.51
CA LEU A 213 -6.07 -21.11 -20.43
C LEU A 213 -4.83 -21.92 -20.07
N LYS A 214 -4.13 -22.43 -21.10
CA LYS A 214 -2.87 -23.16 -20.91
C LYS A 214 -1.65 -22.23 -20.84
N ASN A 215 -1.76 -21.02 -21.40
CA ASN A 215 -0.67 -20.06 -21.49
C ASN A 215 -0.69 -19.10 -20.29
N GLU A 216 0.33 -19.21 -19.44
CA GLU A 216 0.48 -18.35 -18.25
C GLU A 216 0.63 -16.88 -18.60
N SER A 217 1.37 -16.54 -19.64
CA SER A 217 1.54 -15.14 -20.08
C SER A 217 0.19 -14.52 -20.47
N LEU A 218 -0.69 -15.30 -21.11
CA LEU A 218 -2.03 -14.83 -21.46
C LEU A 218 -2.91 -14.62 -20.22
N LYS A 219 -2.75 -15.47 -19.19
CA LYS A 219 -3.44 -15.28 -17.90
C LYS A 219 -3.00 -13.98 -17.23
N ILE A 220 -1.69 -13.73 -17.19
CA ILE A 220 -1.11 -12.50 -16.67
C ILE A 220 -1.65 -11.29 -17.43
N GLU A 221 -1.63 -11.32 -18.77
CA GLU A 221 -2.14 -10.25 -19.64
C GLU A 221 -3.61 -9.94 -19.32
N LYS A 222 -4.46 -10.97 -19.22
CA LYS A 222 -5.90 -10.79 -18.90
C LYS A 222 -6.12 -10.19 -17.52
N LEU A 223 -5.30 -10.56 -16.54
CA LEU A 223 -5.38 -9.97 -15.21
C LEU A 223 -4.91 -8.50 -15.21
N ILE A 224 -3.84 -8.19 -15.96
CA ILE A 224 -3.38 -6.81 -16.16
C ILE A 224 -4.49 -5.97 -16.82
N ASP A 225 -5.09 -6.45 -17.90
CA ASP A 225 -6.17 -5.76 -18.61
C ASP A 225 -7.34 -5.43 -17.66
N MET A 226 -7.75 -6.41 -16.85
CA MET A 226 -8.85 -6.23 -15.91
C MET A 226 -8.51 -5.19 -14.82
N LEU A 227 -7.35 -5.30 -14.18
CA LEU A 227 -6.93 -4.36 -13.14
C LEU A 227 -6.72 -2.95 -13.72
N THR A 228 -6.16 -2.83 -14.93
CA THR A 228 -6.01 -1.54 -15.62
C THR A 228 -7.37 -0.90 -15.83
N GLN A 229 -8.33 -1.65 -16.39
CA GLN A 229 -9.69 -1.14 -16.59
C GLN A 229 -10.35 -0.71 -15.28
N ARG A 230 -10.10 -1.44 -14.17
CA ARG A 230 -10.65 -1.09 -12.86
C ARG A 230 -10.01 0.17 -12.30
N PHE A 231 -8.71 0.34 -12.46
CA PHE A 231 -7.97 1.51 -11.96
C PHE A 231 -8.26 2.76 -12.80
N ASP A 232 -8.56 2.60 -14.09
CA ASP A 232 -8.96 3.71 -14.97
C ASP A 232 -10.33 4.31 -14.62
N LEU A 233 -11.14 3.63 -13.78
CA LEU A 233 -12.40 4.20 -13.29
C LEU A 233 -12.18 5.37 -12.31
N ASP A 234 -10.98 5.51 -11.75
CA ASP A 234 -10.61 6.57 -10.79
C ASP A 234 -11.63 6.73 -9.65
N THR A 235 -12.12 5.60 -9.14
CA THR A 235 -13.09 5.53 -8.06
C THR A 235 -12.55 4.71 -6.90
N SER A 236 -12.99 5.01 -5.69
CA SER A 236 -12.64 4.20 -4.52
C SER A 236 -12.98 2.72 -4.76
N MET A 237 -12.11 1.86 -4.27
CA MET A 237 -12.29 0.41 -4.36
C MET A 237 -12.91 -0.11 -3.06
N ASP A 238 -13.97 -0.89 -3.17
CA ASP A 238 -14.55 -1.60 -2.04
C ASP A 238 -13.50 -2.56 -1.45
N LEU A 239 -13.38 -2.62 -0.13
CA LEU A 239 -12.38 -3.44 0.55
C LEU A 239 -12.58 -4.94 0.27
N ARG A 240 -13.81 -5.38 0.03
CA ARG A 240 -14.13 -6.76 -0.35
C ARG A 240 -13.65 -7.05 -1.78
N GLU A 241 -13.76 -6.05 -2.67
CA GLU A 241 -13.20 -6.12 -4.01
C GLU A 241 -11.67 -6.22 -3.95
N ALA A 242 -11.01 -5.36 -3.16
CA ALA A 242 -9.57 -5.39 -2.98
C ALA A 242 -9.08 -6.73 -2.38
N TYR A 243 -9.83 -7.29 -1.44
CA TYR A 243 -9.56 -8.60 -0.86
C TYR A 243 -9.71 -9.73 -1.89
N ALA A 244 -10.82 -9.77 -2.64
CA ALA A 244 -11.06 -10.77 -3.68
C ALA A 244 -10.01 -10.68 -4.82
N LEU A 245 -9.52 -9.48 -5.13
CA LEU A 245 -8.45 -9.24 -6.10
C LEU A 245 -7.04 -9.52 -5.54
N CYS A 246 -6.92 -9.99 -4.30
CA CYS A 246 -5.64 -10.23 -3.64
C CYS A 246 -4.74 -8.99 -3.54
N LEU A 247 -5.30 -7.79 -3.50
CA LEU A 247 -4.58 -6.53 -3.30
C LEU A 247 -4.34 -6.24 -1.81
N ILE A 248 -5.19 -6.76 -0.94
CA ILE A 248 -5.05 -6.78 0.51
C ILE A 248 -5.28 -8.19 1.04
N ASP A 249 -4.81 -8.50 2.25
CA ASP A 249 -4.93 -9.83 2.85
C ASP A 249 -5.97 -9.88 3.96
N LYS A 250 -6.25 -8.75 4.60
CA LYS A 250 -7.14 -8.67 5.74
C LYS A 250 -7.80 -7.30 5.83
N VAL A 251 -9.04 -7.29 6.29
CA VAL A 251 -9.71 -6.07 6.76
C VAL A 251 -9.83 -6.16 8.27
N ASP A 252 -9.32 -5.16 8.97
CA ASP A 252 -9.30 -5.15 10.43
C ASP A 252 -10.11 -3.98 10.99
N ASN A 253 -10.90 -4.25 12.03
CA ASN A 253 -11.63 -3.21 12.76
C ASN A 253 -10.72 -2.44 13.73
N LEU A 254 -9.51 -2.94 13.95
CA LEU A 254 -8.57 -2.37 14.90
C LEU A 254 -7.46 -1.64 14.15
N LEU A 255 -7.55 -0.32 14.10
CA LEU A 255 -6.32 0.46 14.14
C LEU A 255 -5.59 0.05 15.42
N PRO A 256 -4.29 -0.26 15.39
CA PRO A 256 -3.55 -0.55 16.60
C PRO A 256 -3.51 0.72 17.45
N VAL A 257 -4.48 0.87 18.33
CA VAL A 257 -4.52 1.95 19.33
C VAL A 257 -4.38 1.30 20.69
N ALA A 258 -3.15 1.10 21.10
CA ALA A 258 -2.87 0.94 22.51
C ALA A 258 -1.57 1.68 22.81
N GLY A 259 -1.68 2.83 23.45
CA GLY A 259 -0.56 3.60 23.96
C GLY A 259 0.00 4.66 23.02
N TYR A 260 -0.87 5.50 22.46
CA TYR A 260 -0.46 6.71 21.78
C TYR A 260 0.24 7.65 22.75
N VAL A 261 1.56 7.75 22.65
CA VAL A 261 2.31 8.91 23.14
C VAL A 261 2.86 9.60 21.90
N PRO A 262 2.33 10.76 21.50
CA PRO A 262 2.93 11.51 20.41
C PRO A 262 4.36 11.87 20.83
N VAL A 263 5.33 11.43 20.04
CA VAL A 263 6.68 11.97 20.17
C VAL A 263 6.58 13.40 19.63
N VAL A 264 6.39 14.35 20.52
CA VAL A 264 6.62 15.75 20.25
C VAL A 264 8.11 15.84 19.97
N GLU A 265 8.48 16.26 18.75
CA GLU A 265 9.85 16.71 18.47
C GLU A 265 10.16 17.89 19.38
N ASP A 266 10.65 17.62 20.58
CA ASP A 266 11.42 18.60 21.32
C ASP A 266 12.74 18.80 20.55
N SER A 267 12.78 19.89 19.82
CA SER A 267 13.95 20.39 19.09
C SER A 267 15.01 20.92 20.05
N ALA A 268 15.36 20.18 21.07
CA ALA A 268 16.52 20.43 21.92
C ALA A 268 17.15 19.07 22.26
N ALA A 269 18.18 18.71 21.50
CA ALA A 269 19.13 17.72 21.99
C ALA A 269 19.62 18.19 23.37
N PRO A 270 19.58 17.35 24.41
CA PRO A 270 20.21 17.73 25.66
C PRO A 270 21.69 17.95 25.41
N ASP A 271 22.15 19.15 25.76
CA ASP A 271 23.54 19.54 25.74
C ASP A 271 24.36 18.46 26.47
N PRO A 272 25.41 17.89 25.89
CA PRO A 272 26.20 16.89 26.58
C PRO A 272 26.84 17.54 27.81
N THR A 273 26.33 17.19 28.98
CA THR A 273 26.96 17.56 30.26
C THR A 273 28.44 17.18 30.21
N PRO A 274 29.38 18.09 30.52
CA PRO A 274 30.80 17.75 30.54
C PRO A 274 31.05 16.66 31.58
N LEU A 275 31.66 15.58 31.14
CA LEU A 275 32.18 14.54 32.03
C LEU A 275 33.11 15.17 33.04
N ASP A 276 32.74 15.12 34.31
CA ASP A 276 33.59 15.47 35.46
C ASP A 276 34.92 14.71 35.36
N THR A 277 35.99 15.43 35.18
CA THR A 277 37.35 14.92 35.30
C THR A 277 37.59 14.52 36.76
N PRO A 278 38.12 13.31 37.03
CA PRO A 278 38.43 12.92 38.38
C PRO A 278 39.55 13.81 38.95
N ARG A 279 39.27 14.48 40.05
CA ARG A 279 40.31 15.22 40.84
C ARG A 279 41.35 14.21 41.33
N SER A 280 42.58 14.42 40.91
CA SER A 280 43.75 13.78 41.49
C SER A 280 43.87 14.15 42.95
N CYS A 281 43.81 13.12 43.83
CA CYS A 281 44.33 13.25 45.22
C CYS A 281 45.84 13.41 45.17
N GLY A 282 46.34 14.49 45.64
CA GLY A 282 47.71 14.66 46.13
C GLY A 282 47.71 14.71 47.63
#